data_9e6adbd1f0bdf973222c01aaa71c4171
#
_entry.id   9e6adbd1f0bdf973222c01aaa71c4171
#
_cell.length_a   1.000
_cell.length_b   1.000
_cell.length_c   1.000
_cell.angle_alpha   90.00
_cell.angle_beta   90.00
_cell.angle_gamma   90.00
#
_symmetry.space_group_name_H-M   'P 1'
#
loop_
_entity.id
_entity.type
_entity.pdbx_description
1 polymer ?
#
loop_
_entity_poly.entity_id
_entity_poly.type
_entity_poly.pdbx_seq_one_letter_code
_entity_poly.pdbx_strand_id
1 'polypeptide(L)'
;MNVFVDTSAFYAVMDADDEHHPAALPVWVDLLEGAHRLYTTSYVLVETLALLQSRIGMDCVRLFSADIQPLLQVFWVDEGTHRSAHHALLVAGRRDLSLVDCVSFEALRQLRLTEAFCFDAHFAEQGVQIMPEHLKGGIA
;
A
#
# COMPACT_ATOMS: atom_id res chain seq x y z
N MET A 1 1.90 15.35 -6.74
CA MET A 1 0.77 14.60 -6.16
C MET A 1 1.29 13.78 -5.00
N ASN A 2 0.50 13.60 -3.97
CA ASN A 2 0.84 12.77 -2.82
C ASN A 2 0.08 11.45 -2.94
N VAL A 3 0.81 10.33 -2.96
CA VAL A 3 0.24 9.01 -3.23
C VAL A 3 0.60 8.06 -2.11
N PHE A 4 -0.40 7.39 -1.56
CA PHE A 4 -0.21 6.29 -0.61
C PHE A 4 0.06 5.01 -1.39
N VAL A 5 1.04 4.21 -0.95
CA VAL A 5 1.39 2.94 -1.59
C VAL A 5 1.14 1.80 -0.62
N ASP A 6 0.31 0.85 -1.05
CA ASP A 6 -0.05 -0.33 -0.28
C ASP A 6 0.89 -1.51 -0.57
N THR A 7 0.91 -2.49 0.31
CA THR A 7 1.66 -3.74 0.14
C THR A 7 1.34 -4.40 -1.20
N SER A 8 0.07 -4.44 -1.60
CA SER A 8 -0.35 -5.05 -2.86
C SER A 8 0.36 -4.45 -4.07
N ALA A 9 0.59 -3.13 -4.05
CA ALA A 9 1.32 -2.45 -5.12
C ALA A 9 2.82 -2.71 -5.04
N PHE A 10 3.43 -2.61 -3.87
CA PHE A 10 4.85 -2.92 -3.71
C PHE A 10 5.16 -4.35 -4.17
N TYR A 11 4.32 -5.30 -3.76
CA TYR A 11 4.50 -6.69 -4.15
C TYR A 11 4.39 -6.89 -5.66
N ALA A 12 3.37 -6.28 -6.27
CA ALA A 12 3.17 -6.37 -7.72
C ALA A 12 4.34 -5.76 -8.52
N VAL A 13 4.94 -4.69 -8.01
CA VAL A 13 6.13 -4.09 -8.63
C VAL A 13 7.35 -5.02 -8.52
N MET A 14 7.53 -5.66 -7.36
CA MET A 14 8.73 -6.43 -7.05
C MET A 14 8.69 -7.87 -7.60
N ASP A 15 7.52 -8.44 -7.82
CA ASP A 15 7.35 -9.81 -8.30
C ASP A 15 6.93 -9.81 -9.77
N ALA A 16 7.87 -10.11 -10.67
CA ALA A 16 7.62 -10.15 -12.11
C ALA A 16 6.59 -11.23 -12.52
N ASP A 17 6.38 -12.23 -11.68
CA ASP A 17 5.42 -13.31 -11.91
C ASP A 17 4.04 -13.03 -11.33
N ASP A 18 3.88 -11.93 -10.59
CA ASP A 18 2.58 -11.55 -10.05
C ASP A 18 1.60 -11.14 -11.15
N GLU A 19 0.33 -11.54 -11.02
CA GLU A 19 -0.71 -11.22 -12.02
C GLU A 19 -0.88 -9.72 -12.26
N HIS A 20 -0.62 -8.90 -11.24
CA HIS A 20 -0.76 -7.45 -11.33
C HIS A 20 0.51 -6.74 -11.79
N HIS A 21 1.62 -7.45 -11.95
CA HIS A 21 2.90 -6.83 -12.34
C HIS A 21 2.80 -6.01 -13.63
N PRO A 22 2.17 -6.50 -14.71
CA PRO A 22 2.07 -5.73 -15.95
C PRO A 22 1.33 -4.40 -15.80
N ALA A 23 0.35 -4.35 -14.90
CA ALA A 23 -0.39 -3.11 -14.63
C ALA A 23 0.35 -2.20 -13.62
N ALA A 24 1.09 -2.79 -12.69
CA ALA A 24 1.78 -2.06 -11.63
C ALA A 24 3.02 -1.32 -12.15
N LEU A 25 3.79 -1.95 -13.02
CA LEU A 25 5.07 -1.41 -13.44
C LEU A 25 4.96 -0.05 -14.14
N PRO A 26 4.05 0.17 -15.10
CA PRO A 26 3.87 1.48 -15.70
C PRO A 26 3.48 2.57 -14.70
N VAL A 27 2.62 2.26 -13.73
CA VAL A 27 2.24 3.21 -12.68
C VAL A 27 3.45 3.57 -11.84
N TRP A 28 4.24 2.57 -11.45
CA TRP A 28 5.46 2.78 -10.65
C TRP A 28 6.45 3.69 -11.38
N VAL A 29 6.70 3.44 -12.67
CA VAL A 29 7.59 4.25 -13.49
C VAL A 29 7.10 5.70 -13.56
N ASP A 30 5.80 5.89 -13.80
CA ASP A 30 5.20 7.24 -13.84
C ASP A 30 5.36 7.97 -12.51
N LEU A 31 5.18 7.27 -11.39
CA LEU A 31 5.34 7.86 -10.06
C LEU A 31 6.80 8.26 -9.79
N LEU A 32 7.76 7.47 -10.27
CA LEU A 32 9.19 7.78 -10.11
C LEU A 32 9.64 8.93 -10.99
N GLU A 33 9.12 9.02 -12.22
CA GLU A 33 9.49 10.07 -13.17
C GLU A 33 8.82 11.42 -12.87
N GLY A 34 7.67 11.41 -12.22
CA GLY A 34 6.93 12.62 -11.87
C GLY A 34 7.38 13.24 -10.54
N ALA A 35 6.86 14.44 -10.27
CA ALA A 35 7.11 15.13 -9.00
C ALA A 35 6.11 14.66 -7.93
N HIS A 36 6.16 13.38 -7.60
CA HIS A 36 5.23 12.75 -6.64
C HIS A 36 5.93 12.45 -5.32
N ARG A 37 5.18 12.60 -4.23
CA ARG A 37 5.61 12.13 -2.91
C ARG A 37 4.88 10.83 -2.61
N LEU A 38 5.65 9.81 -2.23
CA LEU A 38 5.14 8.48 -1.94
C LEU A 38 5.08 8.27 -0.43
N TYR A 39 3.90 7.91 0.05
CA TYR A 39 3.63 7.69 1.47
C TYR A 39 3.28 6.24 1.72
N THR A 40 3.63 5.75 2.88
CA THR A 40 3.18 4.44 3.37
C THR A 40 3.19 4.44 4.89
N THR A 41 2.83 3.32 5.51
CA THR A 41 2.91 3.18 6.97
C THR A 41 3.99 2.17 7.36
N SER A 42 4.42 2.24 8.62
CA SER A 42 5.32 1.23 9.19
C SER A 42 4.70 -0.18 9.16
N TYR A 43 3.37 -0.30 9.24
CA TYR A 43 2.68 -1.60 9.16
C TYR A 43 2.73 -2.19 7.75
N VAL A 44 2.53 -1.34 6.72
CA VAL A 44 2.71 -1.77 5.33
C VAL A 44 4.16 -2.21 5.09
N LEU A 45 5.15 -1.50 5.63
CA LEU A 45 6.55 -1.90 5.49
C LEU A 45 6.80 -3.28 6.08
N VAL A 46 6.31 -3.54 7.29
CA VAL A 46 6.46 -4.85 7.94
C VAL A 46 5.84 -5.96 7.09
N GLU A 47 4.61 -5.75 6.64
CA GLU A 47 3.90 -6.72 5.81
C GLU A 47 4.63 -6.95 4.47
N THR A 48 5.07 -5.87 3.81
CA THR A 48 5.78 -5.94 2.54
C THR A 48 7.08 -6.72 2.69
N LEU A 49 7.90 -6.37 3.68
CA LEU A 49 9.18 -7.05 3.92
C LEU A 49 8.97 -8.54 4.21
N ALA A 50 7.96 -8.87 5.01
CA ALA A 50 7.65 -10.27 5.33
C ALA A 50 7.23 -11.06 4.09
N LEU A 51 6.39 -10.48 3.22
CA LEU A 51 5.95 -11.13 1.99
C LEU A 51 7.10 -11.30 0.98
N LEU A 52 7.91 -10.27 0.78
CA LEU A 52 9.07 -10.35 -0.11
C LEU A 52 10.05 -11.40 0.36
N GLN A 53 10.32 -11.44 1.68
CA GLN A 53 11.23 -12.41 2.27
C GLN A 53 10.74 -13.84 2.06
N SER A 54 9.46 -14.11 2.33
CA SER A 54 8.92 -15.47 2.30
C SER A 54 8.65 -15.97 0.89
N ARG A 55 8.24 -15.09 -0.03
CA ARG A 55 7.82 -15.52 -1.38
C ARG A 55 8.91 -15.38 -2.43
N ILE A 56 9.83 -14.42 -2.29
CA ILE A 56 10.86 -14.17 -3.29
C ILE A 56 12.25 -14.44 -2.72
N GLY A 57 12.58 -13.85 -1.57
CA GLY A 57 13.85 -14.09 -0.88
C GLY A 57 14.57 -12.82 -0.47
N MET A 58 15.74 -13.00 0.15
CA MET A 58 16.48 -11.90 0.78
C MET A 58 17.08 -10.92 -0.22
N ASP A 59 17.43 -11.34 -1.43
CA ASP A 59 17.95 -10.38 -2.43
C ASP A 59 16.88 -9.35 -2.80
N CYS A 60 15.63 -9.78 -2.91
CA CYS A 60 14.51 -8.86 -3.14
C CYS A 60 14.29 -7.92 -1.96
N VAL A 61 14.40 -8.43 -0.73
CA VAL A 61 14.31 -7.61 0.49
C VAL A 61 15.41 -6.53 0.48
N ARG A 62 16.64 -6.90 0.14
CA ARG A 62 17.76 -5.95 0.07
C ARG A 62 17.53 -4.88 -1.00
N LEU A 63 17.04 -5.29 -2.17
CA LEU A 63 16.72 -4.37 -3.26
C LEU A 63 15.65 -3.36 -2.84
N PHE A 64 14.56 -3.83 -2.26
CA PHE A 64 13.48 -2.98 -1.75
C PHE A 64 14.02 -1.99 -0.71
N SER A 65 14.80 -2.48 0.24
CA SER A 65 15.34 -1.67 1.33
C SER A 65 16.31 -0.59 0.85
N ALA A 66 17.12 -0.91 -0.18
CA ALA A 66 18.12 0.01 -0.70
C ALA A 66 17.56 1.02 -1.70
N ASP A 67 16.63 0.58 -2.57
CA ASP A 67 16.21 1.37 -3.73
C ASP A 67 14.81 1.98 -3.61
N ILE A 68 13.93 1.35 -2.83
CA ILE A 68 12.54 1.81 -2.71
C ILE A 68 12.29 2.52 -1.39
N GLN A 69 12.64 1.90 -0.27
CA GLN A 69 12.33 2.46 1.05
C GLN A 69 12.86 3.89 1.24
N PRO A 70 14.06 4.28 0.77
CA PRO A 70 14.54 5.65 0.93
C PRO A 70 13.69 6.70 0.21
N LEU A 71 12.87 6.31 -0.76
CA LEU A 71 11.98 7.21 -1.50
C LEU A 71 10.68 7.51 -0.75
N LEU A 72 10.39 6.78 0.31
CA LEU A 72 9.08 6.78 0.97
C LEU A 72 9.06 7.75 2.15
N GLN A 73 7.94 8.46 2.28
CA GLN A 73 7.55 9.15 3.51
C GLN A 73 6.80 8.14 4.38
N VAL A 74 7.41 7.69 5.45
CA VAL A 74 6.84 6.65 6.30
C VAL A 74 6.07 7.27 7.46
N PHE A 75 4.78 6.94 7.54
CA PHE A 75 3.96 7.23 8.70
C PHE A 75 4.21 6.13 9.74
N TRP A 76 4.96 6.46 10.78
CA TRP A 76 5.22 5.54 11.88
C TRP A 76 4.00 5.47 12.78
N VAL A 77 3.43 4.28 12.87
CA VAL A 77 2.15 4.07 13.56
C VAL A 77 2.34 4.20 15.06
N ASP A 78 1.67 5.19 15.65
CA ASP A 78 1.66 5.38 17.09
C ASP A 78 0.56 4.53 17.76
N GLU A 79 0.58 4.51 19.08
CA GLU A 79 -0.37 3.71 19.87
C GLU A 79 -1.81 4.14 19.61
N GLY A 80 -2.06 5.44 19.53
CA GLY A 80 -3.41 5.97 19.27
C GLY A 80 -3.97 5.53 17.94
N THR A 81 -3.18 5.62 16.89
CA THR A 81 -3.56 5.16 15.55
C THR A 81 -3.80 3.66 15.54
N HIS A 82 -2.93 2.88 16.17
CA HIS A 82 -3.10 1.44 16.29
C HIS A 82 -4.42 1.09 16.97
N ARG A 83 -4.72 1.73 18.11
CA ARG A 83 -5.96 1.47 18.86
C ARG A 83 -7.21 1.83 18.06
N SER A 84 -7.22 2.98 17.38
CA SER A 84 -8.33 3.38 16.54
C SER A 84 -8.57 2.39 15.40
N ALA A 85 -7.50 1.96 14.75
CA ALA A 85 -7.58 0.98 13.67
C ALA A 85 -8.04 -0.39 14.18
N HIS A 86 -7.55 -0.81 15.33
CA HIS A 86 -7.95 -2.08 15.96
C HIS A 86 -9.45 -2.06 16.30
N HIS A 87 -9.93 -0.95 16.86
CA HIS A 87 -11.35 -0.78 17.13
C HIS A 87 -12.20 -0.87 15.84
N ALA A 88 -11.74 -0.17 14.79
CA ALA A 88 -12.43 -0.21 13.50
C ALA A 88 -12.48 -1.62 12.91
N LEU A 89 -11.42 -2.39 13.07
CA LEU A 89 -11.36 -3.78 12.64
C LEU A 89 -12.41 -4.62 13.35
N LEU A 90 -12.53 -4.47 14.67
CA LEU A 90 -13.51 -5.21 15.48
C LEU A 90 -14.94 -4.83 15.12
N VAL A 91 -15.21 -3.54 14.89
CA VAL A 91 -16.54 -3.05 14.51
C VAL A 91 -16.92 -3.54 13.11
N ALA A 92 -15.99 -3.52 12.16
CA ALA A 92 -16.26 -4.00 10.81
C ALA A 92 -16.57 -5.48 10.77
N GLY A 93 -15.88 -6.30 11.59
CA GLY A 93 -16.12 -7.73 11.69
C GLY A 93 -15.95 -8.50 10.38
N ARG A 94 -15.20 -7.95 9.43
CA ARG A 94 -14.98 -8.55 8.12
C ARG A 94 -13.71 -9.36 8.10
N ARG A 95 -13.81 -10.60 7.66
CA ARG A 95 -12.67 -11.52 7.58
C ARG A 95 -11.64 -11.09 6.53
N ASP A 96 -12.06 -10.40 5.48
CA ASP A 96 -11.23 -9.98 4.36
C ASP A 96 -10.55 -8.62 4.56
N LEU A 97 -10.80 -7.95 5.69
CA LEU A 97 -10.22 -6.66 6.04
C LEU A 97 -9.20 -6.83 7.15
N SER A 98 -7.95 -6.48 6.90
CA SER A 98 -6.86 -6.64 7.87
C SER A 98 -6.68 -5.43 8.78
N LEU A 99 -5.94 -5.64 9.89
CA LEU A 99 -5.52 -4.52 10.74
C LEU A 99 -4.63 -3.55 9.95
N VAL A 100 -3.76 -4.07 9.08
CA VAL A 100 -2.91 -3.23 8.22
C VAL A 100 -3.75 -2.31 7.35
N ASP A 101 -4.84 -2.81 6.76
CA ASP A 101 -5.77 -2.00 5.97
C ASP A 101 -6.41 -0.89 6.82
N CYS A 102 -6.88 -1.23 8.00
CA CYS A 102 -7.50 -0.25 8.91
C CYS A 102 -6.51 0.84 9.32
N VAL A 103 -5.25 0.48 9.57
CA VAL A 103 -4.18 1.45 9.87
C VAL A 103 -3.93 2.34 8.66
N SER A 104 -3.89 1.75 7.45
CA SER A 104 -3.71 2.52 6.21
C SER A 104 -4.82 3.56 6.04
N PHE A 105 -6.08 3.19 6.29
CA PHE A 105 -7.21 4.11 6.20
C PHE A 105 -7.11 5.25 7.21
N GLU A 106 -6.68 4.97 8.44
CA GLU A 106 -6.42 6.01 9.44
C GLU A 106 -5.31 6.96 8.98
N ALA A 107 -4.21 6.43 8.45
CA ALA A 107 -3.11 7.23 7.94
C ALA A 107 -3.56 8.13 6.78
N LEU A 108 -4.34 7.60 5.84
CA LEU A 108 -4.91 8.38 4.75
C LEU A 108 -5.70 9.58 5.26
N ARG A 109 -6.52 9.38 6.28
CA ARG A 109 -7.31 10.45 6.89
C ARG A 109 -6.43 11.49 7.58
N GLN A 110 -5.48 11.05 8.40
CA GLN A 110 -4.59 11.95 9.14
C GLN A 110 -3.69 12.76 8.21
N LEU A 111 -3.19 12.15 7.15
CA LEU A 111 -2.31 12.79 6.16
C LEU A 111 -3.09 13.51 5.06
N ARG A 112 -4.41 13.38 5.04
CA ARG A 112 -5.29 13.96 4.02
C ARG A 112 -4.91 13.54 2.61
N LEU A 113 -4.58 12.25 2.46
CA LEU A 113 -4.26 11.66 1.17
C LEU A 113 -5.53 11.17 0.48
N THR A 114 -5.66 11.45 -0.81
CA THR A 114 -6.82 11.10 -1.61
C THR A 114 -6.51 10.11 -2.73
N GLU A 115 -5.22 9.80 -2.92
CA GLU A 115 -4.74 8.93 -3.98
C GLU A 115 -3.98 7.75 -3.38
N ALA A 116 -4.22 6.54 -3.89
CA ALA A 116 -3.50 5.34 -3.46
C ALA A 116 -3.12 4.46 -4.64
N PHE A 117 -1.89 3.95 -4.60
CA PHE A 117 -1.42 2.92 -5.51
C PHE A 117 -1.61 1.57 -4.82
N CYS A 118 -2.57 0.78 -5.29
CA CYS A 118 -2.95 -0.48 -4.67
C CYS A 118 -3.72 -1.37 -5.65
N PHE A 119 -3.78 -2.65 -5.31
CA PHE A 119 -4.61 -3.64 -5.99
C PHE A 119 -5.66 -4.24 -5.05
N ASP A 120 -5.98 -3.51 -3.99
CA ASP A 120 -6.97 -3.88 -2.98
C ASP A 120 -8.19 -2.97 -3.11
N ALA A 121 -9.34 -3.55 -3.45
CA ALA A 121 -10.59 -2.83 -3.65
C ALA A 121 -11.11 -2.14 -2.37
N HIS A 122 -10.66 -2.55 -1.19
CA HIS A 122 -11.06 -1.91 0.07
C HIS A 122 -10.70 -0.42 0.12
N PHE A 123 -9.62 -0.01 -0.56
CA PHE A 123 -9.24 1.41 -0.62
C PHE A 123 -10.29 2.25 -1.36
N ALA A 124 -10.86 1.71 -2.44
CA ALA A 124 -11.93 2.40 -3.17
C ALA A 124 -13.17 2.62 -2.29
N GLU A 125 -13.48 1.67 -1.41
CA GLU A 125 -14.60 1.77 -0.46
C GLU A 125 -14.44 2.95 0.50
N GLN A 126 -13.21 3.42 0.72
CA GLN A 126 -12.90 4.55 1.58
C GLN A 126 -12.98 5.91 0.87
N GLY A 127 -13.43 5.95 -0.38
CA GLY A 127 -13.48 7.17 -1.17
C GLY A 127 -12.14 7.63 -1.73
N VAL A 128 -11.14 6.76 -1.69
CA VAL A 128 -9.80 7.03 -2.21
C VAL A 128 -9.75 6.73 -3.70
N GLN A 129 -9.10 7.61 -4.46
CA GLN A 129 -8.82 7.41 -5.86
C GLN A 129 -7.70 6.39 -6.01
N ILE A 130 -8.01 5.21 -6.55
CA ILE A 130 -7.00 4.14 -6.68
C ILE A 130 -6.33 4.17 -8.06
N MET A 131 -5.06 3.76 -8.08
CA MET A 131 -4.24 3.52 -9.28
C MET A 131 -3.82 2.07 -9.29
N PRO A 132 -3.85 1.38 -10.41
CA PRO A 132 -4.45 1.80 -11.69
C PRO A 132 -5.98 1.88 -11.65
N GLU A 133 -6.55 2.79 -12.42
CA GLU A 133 -7.98 3.10 -12.39
C GLU A 133 -8.90 1.94 -12.78
N HIS A 134 -8.41 1.00 -13.58
CA HIS A 134 -9.24 -0.12 -14.05
C HIS A 134 -9.79 -0.98 -12.90
N LEU A 135 -9.18 -0.91 -11.72
CA LEU A 135 -9.73 -1.59 -10.54
C LEU A 135 -11.07 -1.03 -10.09
N LYS A 136 -11.37 0.22 -10.42
CA LYS A 136 -12.67 0.82 -10.12
C LYS A 136 -13.80 0.21 -10.95
N GLY A 137 -13.51 -0.16 -12.19
CA GLY A 137 -14.47 -0.78 -13.10
C GLY A 137 -14.53 -2.30 -12.96
N GLY A 138 -13.59 -2.90 -12.26
CA GLY A 138 -13.45 -4.35 -12.15
C GLY A 138 -14.49 -5.04 -11.30
N ILE A 139 -15.42 -4.27 -10.76
CA ILE A 139 -16.53 -4.79 -9.95
C ILE A 139 -17.73 -5.14 -10.83
N ALA A 140 -17.67 -4.77 -12.07
CA ALA A 140 -18.75 -5.05 -13.01
C ALA A 140 -18.69 -6.47 -13.54
#